data_c193bb3a76415702c3d1c07241fa05bf
#
_entry.id   c193bb3a76415702c3d1c07241fa05bf
#
_cell.length_a   1.000
_cell.length_b   1.000
_cell.length_c   1.000
_cell.angle_alpha   90.00
_cell.angle_beta   90.00
_cell.angle_gamma   90.00
#
_symmetry.space_group_name_H-M   'P 1'
#
loop_
_entity.id
_entity.type
_entity.pdbx_description
1 polymer ?
#
loop_
_entity_poly.entity_id
_entity_poly.type
_entity_poly.pdbx_seq_one_letter_code
_entity_poly.pdbx_strand_id
1 'polypeptide(L)'
;MEKHILILATTHDFLWKFEREDVKRLQRMGYIVHYATNTLEPHYVSYQKEIQKMGVFLHHIDIARSPFVWQDNQRALHQLLQLIHRYSIQAIHCHTPVGGLLGRLAGKLCRDRDLIVIYTAHGFHFYKGAPLFNRSVYYQVEKILARYTDILIVINQEDYQAAQTFRLKPNGLLYHIPGIGLDLDTFQPFSEQQRESLREKQGIGKDDFFLVSIGELNENKNQKIVLEALAEMKRRQKHLKHLRYGVCGDGFLRERMAGWIGEMGLTENVALYGYCTDIPKILGCADASILPSKREGLGMAGLESLAMGVPVIAADNRGTRE
;
A
#
# COMPACT_ATOMS: atom_id res chain seq x y z
N MET A 1 -29.04 19.60 -2.90
CA MET A 1 -27.96 19.65 -1.87
C MET A 1 -26.67 19.16 -2.51
N GLU A 2 -25.57 19.81 -2.22
CA GLU A 2 -24.24 19.32 -2.63
C GLU A 2 -23.94 17.97 -1.95
N LYS A 3 -23.27 17.09 -2.68
CA LYS A 3 -22.92 15.77 -2.17
C LYS A 3 -21.46 15.76 -1.71
N HIS A 4 -21.24 15.58 -0.42
CA HIS A 4 -19.91 15.58 0.18
C HIS A 4 -19.49 14.16 0.58
N ILE A 5 -18.31 13.72 0.15
CA ILE A 5 -17.69 12.46 0.55
C ILE A 5 -16.32 12.73 1.16
N LEU A 6 -16.00 12.02 2.24
CA LEU A 6 -14.71 12.10 2.91
C LEU A 6 -13.93 10.81 2.71
N ILE A 7 -12.78 10.89 2.10
CA ILE A 7 -11.78 9.81 2.06
C ILE A 7 -10.91 9.93 3.31
N LEU A 8 -10.66 8.82 4.00
CA LEU A 8 -9.91 8.77 5.25
C LEU A 8 -8.79 7.74 5.17
N ALA A 9 -7.53 8.20 5.31
CA ALA A 9 -6.36 7.32 5.40
C ALA A 9 -5.32 7.89 6.37
N THR A 10 -4.38 7.06 6.82
CA THR A 10 -3.36 7.48 7.81
C THR A 10 -2.25 8.32 7.21
N THR A 11 -1.97 8.20 5.91
CA THR A 11 -0.87 8.88 5.24
C THR A 11 -1.34 9.73 4.08
N HIS A 12 -0.78 10.93 3.93
CA HIS A 12 -1.25 11.89 2.93
C HIS A 12 -0.98 11.46 1.48
N ASP A 13 0.00 10.62 1.24
CA ASP A 13 0.36 10.11 -0.08
C ASP A 13 -0.56 8.97 -0.57
N PHE A 14 -1.36 8.38 0.34
CA PHE A 14 -2.25 7.27 0.03
C PHE A 14 -3.24 7.62 -1.10
N LEU A 15 -3.93 8.74 -1.00
CA LEU A 15 -4.88 9.17 -2.01
C LEU A 15 -4.20 9.35 -3.39
N TRP A 16 -3.04 9.98 -3.42
CA TRP A 16 -2.30 10.20 -4.67
C TRP A 16 -1.86 8.90 -5.33
N LYS A 17 -1.43 7.95 -4.54
CA LYS A 17 -0.94 6.66 -5.04
C LYS A 17 -2.04 5.71 -5.49
N PHE A 18 -3.18 5.70 -4.79
CA PHE A 18 -4.15 4.62 -4.92
C PHE A 18 -5.57 5.07 -5.27
N GLU A 19 -5.97 6.33 -4.99
CA GLU A 19 -7.35 6.78 -5.09
C GLU A 19 -7.57 7.88 -6.13
N ARG A 20 -6.56 8.23 -6.93
CA ARG A 20 -6.66 9.34 -7.92
C ARG A 20 -7.83 9.18 -8.89
N GLU A 21 -7.99 7.98 -9.42
CA GLU A 21 -9.03 7.70 -10.41
C GLU A 21 -10.42 7.66 -9.75
N ASP A 22 -10.50 7.18 -8.52
CA ASP A 22 -11.76 7.19 -7.78
C ASP A 22 -12.18 8.59 -7.39
N VAL A 23 -11.24 9.47 -7.03
CA VAL A 23 -11.52 10.91 -6.86
C VAL A 23 -12.12 11.51 -8.13
N LYS A 24 -11.50 11.28 -9.30
CA LYS A 24 -12.03 11.79 -10.58
C LYS A 24 -13.42 11.24 -10.89
N ARG A 25 -13.69 9.97 -10.58
CA ARG A 25 -15.01 9.34 -10.75
C ARG A 25 -16.04 9.97 -9.82
N LEU A 26 -15.72 10.13 -8.54
CA LEU A 26 -16.59 10.77 -7.56
C LEU A 26 -16.95 12.20 -7.97
N GLN A 27 -15.97 12.98 -8.42
CA GLN A 27 -16.20 14.35 -8.92
C GLN A 27 -17.11 14.35 -10.15
N ARG A 28 -16.93 13.42 -11.11
CA ARG A 28 -17.86 13.26 -12.25
C ARG A 28 -19.29 12.88 -11.85
N MET A 29 -19.44 12.17 -10.73
CA MET A 29 -20.74 11.85 -10.11
C MET A 29 -21.34 13.03 -9.32
N GLY A 30 -20.67 14.17 -9.28
CA GLY A 30 -21.12 15.39 -8.61
C GLY A 30 -20.78 15.45 -7.11
N TYR A 31 -19.85 14.61 -6.64
CA TYR A 31 -19.37 14.70 -5.25
C TYR A 31 -18.29 15.75 -5.09
N ILE A 32 -18.37 16.50 -4.01
CA ILE A 32 -17.28 17.29 -3.47
C ILE A 32 -16.44 16.37 -2.60
N VAL A 33 -15.17 16.19 -2.95
CA VAL A 33 -14.29 15.23 -2.31
C VAL A 33 -13.43 15.91 -1.25
N HIS A 34 -13.50 15.40 -0.02
CA HIS A 34 -12.65 15.77 1.11
C HIS A 34 -11.66 14.64 1.38
N TYR A 35 -10.47 14.98 1.83
CA TYR A 35 -9.47 14.00 2.27
C TYR A 35 -8.94 14.36 3.65
N ALA A 36 -9.16 13.47 4.63
CA ALA A 36 -8.65 13.62 5.99
C ALA A 36 -7.49 12.66 6.23
N THR A 37 -6.37 13.18 6.68
CA THR A 37 -5.13 12.42 6.87
C THR A 37 -4.15 13.17 7.78
N ASN A 38 -3.09 12.51 8.23
CA ASN A 38 -1.98 13.19 8.89
C ASN A 38 -1.07 13.82 7.83
N THR A 39 -1.17 15.15 7.67
CA THR A 39 -0.37 15.91 6.70
C THR A 39 1.01 16.29 7.23
N LEU A 40 1.30 16.07 8.52
CA LEU A 40 2.54 16.43 9.18
C LEU A 40 3.50 15.23 9.31
N GLU A 41 3.02 14.01 9.06
CA GLU A 41 3.88 12.84 9.11
C GLU A 41 4.98 12.92 8.03
N PRO A 42 6.25 12.66 8.39
CA PRO A 42 7.35 12.73 7.42
C PRO A 42 7.18 11.74 6.27
N HIS A 43 7.38 12.21 5.05
CA HIS A 43 7.36 11.42 3.83
C HIS A 43 8.48 11.84 2.90
N TYR A 44 8.93 10.92 2.05
CA TYR A 44 9.98 11.18 1.05
C TYR A 44 9.53 12.18 -0.02
N VAL A 45 8.24 12.14 -0.38
CA VAL A 45 7.61 13.06 -1.34
C VAL A 45 6.27 13.51 -0.80
N SER A 46 6.01 14.81 -0.81
CA SER A 46 4.71 15.35 -0.43
C SER A 46 3.87 15.60 -1.68
N TYR A 47 2.72 14.97 -1.74
CA TYR A 47 1.73 15.13 -2.82
C TYR A 47 0.57 16.07 -2.43
N GLN A 48 0.70 16.84 -1.37
CA GLN A 48 -0.37 17.70 -0.86
C GLN A 48 -0.83 18.74 -1.89
N LYS A 49 0.14 19.36 -2.59
CA LYS A 49 -0.17 20.35 -3.65
C LYS A 49 -0.88 19.71 -4.84
N GLU A 50 -0.44 18.54 -5.24
CA GLU A 50 -1.03 17.77 -6.35
C GLU A 50 -2.46 17.36 -6.02
N ILE A 51 -2.71 16.89 -4.80
CA ILE A 51 -4.04 16.53 -4.30
C ILE A 51 -4.96 17.77 -4.31
N GLN A 52 -4.47 18.92 -3.84
CA GLN A 52 -5.24 20.17 -3.85
C GLN A 52 -5.56 20.64 -5.28
N LYS A 53 -4.62 20.49 -6.24
CA LYS A 53 -4.85 20.80 -7.66
C LYS A 53 -5.93 19.93 -8.30
N MET A 54 -6.19 18.74 -7.77
CA MET A 54 -7.33 17.91 -8.19
C MET A 54 -8.68 18.44 -7.71
N GLY A 55 -8.74 19.55 -6.95
CA GLY A 55 -9.97 20.07 -6.36
C GLY A 55 -10.43 19.31 -5.12
N VAL A 56 -9.54 18.59 -4.45
CA VAL A 56 -9.81 17.87 -3.20
C VAL A 56 -9.57 18.79 -2.00
N PHE A 57 -10.52 18.84 -1.09
CA PHE A 57 -10.37 19.56 0.18
C PHE A 57 -9.53 18.72 1.15
N LEU A 58 -8.24 19.05 1.26
CA LEU A 58 -7.31 18.36 2.14
C LEU A 58 -7.43 18.88 3.57
N HIS A 59 -7.65 17.97 4.53
CA HIS A 59 -7.76 18.26 5.95
C HIS A 59 -6.70 17.51 6.75
N HIS A 60 -6.01 18.23 7.63
CA HIS A 60 -5.14 17.62 8.62
C HIS A 60 -5.97 17.08 9.78
N ILE A 61 -5.67 15.84 10.19
CA ILE A 61 -6.10 15.25 11.46
C ILE A 61 -4.92 14.49 12.09
N ASP A 62 -4.91 14.39 13.42
CA ASP A 62 -3.81 13.76 14.19
C ASP A 62 -3.81 12.22 14.12
N ILE A 63 -4.28 11.64 13.03
CA ILE A 63 -4.37 10.18 12.88
C ILE A 63 -2.97 9.55 12.87
N ALA A 64 -2.75 8.56 13.73
CA ALA A 64 -1.51 7.81 13.80
C ALA A 64 -1.57 6.52 12.97
N ARG A 65 -0.41 6.00 12.52
CA ARG A 65 -0.31 4.71 11.84
C ARG A 65 -0.63 3.52 12.75
N SER A 66 -0.37 3.67 14.06
CA SER A 66 -0.58 2.62 15.04
C SER A 66 -1.85 2.88 15.88
N PRO A 67 -2.70 1.88 16.10
CA PRO A 67 -3.86 2.03 16.97
C PRO A 67 -3.48 2.25 18.46
N PHE A 68 -2.23 1.96 18.82
CA PHE A 68 -1.72 2.11 20.19
C PHE A 68 -1.29 3.53 20.55
N VAL A 69 -1.21 4.45 19.58
CA VAL A 69 -1.01 5.88 19.82
C VAL A 69 -2.37 6.50 20.18
N TRP A 70 -2.79 6.24 21.41
CA TRP A 70 -4.16 6.46 21.86
C TRP A 70 -4.60 7.94 21.85
N GLN A 71 -3.72 8.82 22.35
CA GLN A 71 -4.05 10.26 22.48
C GLN A 71 -4.25 10.92 21.10
N ASP A 72 -3.37 10.62 20.14
CA ASP A 72 -3.47 11.17 18.79
C ASP A 72 -4.72 10.65 18.08
N ASN A 73 -4.99 9.35 18.19
CA ASN A 73 -6.18 8.76 17.59
C ASN A 73 -7.49 9.26 18.21
N GLN A 74 -7.51 9.61 19.51
CA GLN A 74 -8.67 10.27 20.13
C GLN A 74 -8.86 11.68 19.59
N ARG A 75 -7.78 12.47 19.45
CA ARG A 75 -7.85 13.81 18.84
C ARG A 75 -8.32 13.71 17.38
N ALA A 76 -7.76 12.76 16.61
CA ALA A 76 -8.15 12.51 15.24
C ALA A 76 -9.65 12.17 15.10
N LEU A 77 -10.19 11.34 15.99
CA LEU A 77 -11.62 11.03 16.00
C LEU A 77 -12.47 12.28 16.25
N HIS A 78 -12.09 13.13 17.22
CA HIS A 78 -12.79 14.38 17.48
C HIS A 78 -12.74 15.33 16.28
N GLN A 79 -11.56 15.50 15.68
CA GLN A 79 -11.38 16.31 14.45
C GLN A 79 -12.20 15.76 13.28
N LEU A 80 -12.27 14.44 13.14
CA LEU A 80 -13.07 13.77 12.11
C LEU A 80 -14.57 14.06 12.29
N LEU A 81 -15.07 13.97 13.52
CA LEU A 81 -16.47 14.32 13.82
C LEU A 81 -16.78 15.80 13.52
N GLN A 82 -15.86 16.71 13.84
CA GLN A 82 -16.00 18.12 13.49
C GLN A 82 -16.08 18.33 11.97
N LEU A 83 -15.24 17.64 11.16
CA LEU A 83 -15.29 17.70 9.71
C LEU A 83 -16.63 17.18 9.17
N ILE A 84 -17.13 16.05 9.68
CA ILE A 84 -18.40 15.46 9.27
C ILE A 84 -19.55 16.47 9.51
N HIS A 85 -19.57 17.13 10.66
CA HIS A 85 -20.59 18.11 11.00
C HIS A 85 -20.44 19.40 10.17
N ARG A 86 -19.22 19.96 10.06
CA ARG A 86 -18.94 21.23 9.39
C ARG A 86 -19.30 21.20 7.90
N TYR A 87 -18.99 20.10 7.22
CA TYR A 87 -19.19 19.96 5.78
C TYR A 87 -20.40 19.11 5.41
N SER A 88 -21.22 18.72 6.38
CA SER A 88 -22.38 17.85 6.16
C SER A 88 -22.05 16.62 5.34
N ILE A 89 -20.94 15.93 5.68
CA ILE A 89 -20.47 14.74 4.97
C ILE A 89 -21.54 13.65 4.99
N GLN A 90 -21.91 13.11 3.84
CA GLN A 90 -22.91 12.05 3.68
C GLN A 90 -22.27 10.66 3.59
N ALA A 91 -21.01 10.57 3.16
CA ALA A 91 -20.29 9.29 3.07
C ALA A 91 -18.85 9.42 3.52
N ILE A 92 -18.34 8.41 4.22
CA ILE A 92 -16.91 8.27 4.54
C ILE A 92 -16.40 7.00 3.88
N HIS A 93 -15.34 7.13 3.07
CA HIS A 93 -14.61 6.00 2.54
C HIS A 93 -13.29 5.84 3.30
N CYS A 94 -13.19 4.80 4.10
CA CYS A 94 -12.07 4.55 5.00
C CYS A 94 -11.08 3.58 4.39
N HIS A 95 -9.80 3.91 4.50
CA HIS A 95 -8.68 3.06 4.12
C HIS A 95 -7.71 2.94 5.30
N THR A 96 -6.78 2.01 5.22
CA THR A 96 -5.81 1.70 6.27
C THR A 96 -6.46 1.21 7.58
N PRO A 97 -5.76 0.44 8.43
CA PRO A 97 -6.37 -0.15 9.63
C PRO A 97 -6.90 0.88 10.62
N VAL A 98 -6.12 1.95 10.89
CA VAL A 98 -6.55 2.99 11.84
C VAL A 98 -7.61 3.90 11.21
N GLY A 99 -7.50 4.22 9.91
CA GLY A 99 -8.54 4.96 9.21
C GLY A 99 -9.87 4.20 9.21
N GLY A 100 -9.84 2.88 8.94
CA GLY A 100 -10.99 2.01 9.06
C GLY A 100 -11.58 1.94 10.47
N LEU A 101 -10.73 1.93 11.51
CA LEU A 101 -11.18 2.00 12.90
C LEU A 101 -11.92 3.32 13.20
N LEU A 102 -11.26 4.45 12.92
CA LEU A 102 -11.81 5.77 13.28
C LEU A 102 -13.05 6.13 12.45
N GLY A 103 -13.06 5.81 11.13
CA GLY A 103 -14.23 6.09 10.30
C GLY A 103 -15.47 5.29 10.71
N ARG A 104 -15.31 4.01 11.06
CA ARG A 104 -16.40 3.16 11.55
C ARG A 104 -16.88 3.61 12.96
N LEU A 105 -15.96 4.08 13.81
CA LEU A 105 -16.34 4.69 15.10
C LEU A 105 -17.09 6.02 14.90
N ALA A 106 -16.67 6.85 13.96
CA ALA A 106 -17.38 8.07 13.60
C ALA A 106 -18.80 7.75 13.09
N GLY A 107 -18.96 6.74 12.23
CA GLY A 107 -20.26 6.25 11.79
C GLY A 107 -21.15 5.76 12.94
N LYS A 108 -20.55 5.12 13.97
CA LYS A 108 -21.26 4.76 15.21
C LYS A 108 -21.74 5.98 16.00
N LEU A 109 -20.92 7.03 16.07
CA LEU A 109 -21.20 8.22 16.86
C LEU A 109 -22.15 9.21 16.14
N CYS A 110 -22.20 9.18 14.80
CA CYS A 110 -23.09 10.00 13.98
C CYS A 110 -24.37 9.28 13.54
N ARG A 111 -24.97 8.45 14.42
CA ARG A 111 -26.18 7.67 14.12
C ARG A 111 -27.43 8.49 13.82
N ASP A 112 -27.46 9.71 14.26
CA ASP A 112 -28.51 10.71 14.00
C ASP A 112 -28.48 11.23 12.56
N ARG A 113 -27.44 10.91 11.81
CA ARG A 113 -27.25 11.24 10.40
C ARG A 113 -27.17 9.96 9.59
N ASP A 114 -27.74 9.96 8.41
CA ASP A 114 -27.67 8.84 7.46
C ASP A 114 -26.26 8.77 6.83
N LEU A 115 -25.22 8.75 7.67
CA LEU A 115 -23.83 8.68 7.24
C LEU A 115 -23.50 7.28 6.72
N ILE A 116 -23.15 7.21 5.44
CA ILE A 116 -22.71 5.98 4.80
C ILE A 116 -21.23 5.75 5.14
N VAL A 117 -20.91 4.56 5.68
CA VAL A 117 -19.55 4.16 6.01
C VAL A 117 -19.08 3.05 5.07
N ILE A 118 -18.10 3.38 4.23
CA ILE A 118 -17.45 2.47 3.31
C ILE A 118 -16.06 2.16 3.90
N TYR A 119 -15.68 0.89 3.95
CA TYR A 119 -14.35 0.48 4.36
C TYR A 119 -13.72 -0.44 3.34
N THR A 120 -12.59 -0.04 2.76
CA THR A 120 -11.75 -0.90 1.92
C THR A 120 -10.59 -1.45 2.75
N ALA A 121 -10.62 -2.77 2.98
CA ALA A 121 -9.55 -3.49 3.65
C ALA A 121 -8.48 -3.93 2.63
N HIS A 122 -7.30 -3.32 2.70
CA HIS A 122 -6.15 -3.64 1.85
C HIS A 122 -5.35 -4.86 2.37
N GLY A 123 -6.00 -5.70 3.15
CA GLY A 123 -5.46 -6.90 3.77
C GLY A 123 -5.62 -6.88 5.29
N PHE A 124 -6.48 -7.74 5.81
CA PHE A 124 -6.69 -7.87 7.25
C PHE A 124 -5.41 -8.31 7.97
N HIS A 125 -5.26 -7.88 9.24
CA HIS A 125 -4.10 -8.22 10.07
C HIS A 125 -4.20 -9.61 10.72
N PHE A 126 -5.33 -10.30 10.54
CA PHE A 126 -5.52 -11.70 10.90
C PHE A 126 -5.49 -12.56 9.62
N TYR A 127 -4.42 -13.23 9.36
CA TYR A 127 -4.21 -14.07 8.18
C TYR A 127 -3.67 -15.43 8.58
N LYS A 128 -3.72 -16.39 7.68
CA LYS A 128 -3.18 -17.74 7.91
C LYS A 128 -1.66 -17.67 8.12
N GLY A 129 -1.21 -18.06 9.33
CA GLY A 129 0.20 -17.93 9.74
C GLY A 129 0.50 -16.75 10.66
N ALA A 130 -0.45 -15.85 10.92
CA ALA A 130 -0.28 -14.81 11.95
C ALA A 130 -0.24 -15.43 13.37
N PRO A 131 0.48 -14.79 14.32
CA PRO A 131 0.45 -15.22 15.73
C PRO A 131 -0.99 -15.32 16.23
N LEU A 132 -1.32 -16.42 16.93
CA LEU A 132 -2.70 -16.73 17.35
C LEU A 132 -3.36 -15.61 18.13
N PHE A 133 -2.63 -14.97 19.04
CA PHE A 133 -3.14 -13.85 19.82
C PHE A 133 -3.53 -12.66 18.92
N ASN A 134 -2.62 -12.23 18.06
CA ASN A 134 -2.87 -11.13 17.12
C ASN A 134 -4.03 -11.45 16.17
N ARG A 135 -4.05 -12.68 15.66
CA ARG A 135 -5.12 -13.19 14.79
C ARG A 135 -6.47 -13.08 15.48
N SER A 136 -6.58 -13.53 16.74
CA SER A 136 -7.84 -13.46 17.49
C SER A 136 -8.27 -12.03 17.77
N VAL A 137 -7.37 -11.18 18.25
CA VAL A 137 -7.69 -9.78 18.59
C VAL A 137 -8.14 -8.99 17.36
N TYR A 138 -7.35 -9.02 16.27
CA TYR A 138 -7.70 -8.28 15.05
C TYR A 138 -8.99 -8.79 14.42
N TYR A 139 -9.22 -10.10 14.41
CA TYR A 139 -10.47 -10.68 13.92
C TYR A 139 -11.68 -10.17 14.72
N GLN A 140 -11.61 -10.16 16.06
CA GLN A 140 -12.71 -9.69 16.90
C GLN A 140 -12.95 -8.19 16.70
N VAL A 141 -11.90 -7.38 16.59
CA VAL A 141 -12.01 -5.95 16.31
C VAL A 141 -12.73 -5.71 14.99
N GLU A 142 -12.31 -6.38 13.91
CA GLU A 142 -12.94 -6.25 12.59
C GLU A 142 -14.40 -6.70 12.61
N LYS A 143 -14.70 -7.83 13.28
CA LYS A 143 -16.05 -8.36 13.44
C LYS A 143 -16.99 -7.42 14.21
N ILE A 144 -16.47 -6.74 15.23
CA ILE A 144 -17.24 -5.76 16.01
C ILE A 144 -17.49 -4.50 15.16
N LEU A 145 -16.46 -3.99 14.49
CA LEU A 145 -16.52 -2.77 13.70
C LEU A 145 -17.36 -2.94 12.42
N ALA A 146 -17.46 -4.15 11.88
CA ALA A 146 -18.32 -4.47 10.74
C ALA A 146 -19.78 -4.07 10.99
N ARG A 147 -20.27 -4.10 12.25
CA ARG A 147 -21.64 -3.67 12.60
C ARG A 147 -21.92 -2.18 12.39
N TYR A 148 -20.88 -1.39 12.12
CA TYR A 148 -20.96 0.04 11.82
C TYR A 148 -20.57 0.37 10.37
N THR A 149 -20.50 -0.66 9.52
CA THR A 149 -20.08 -0.57 8.12
C THR A 149 -21.28 -0.80 7.21
N ASP A 150 -21.52 0.12 6.29
CA ASP A 150 -22.54 -0.04 5.23
C ASP A 150 -21.98 -0.83 4.05
N ILE A 151 -20.74 -0.54 3.64
CA ILE A 151 -20.08 -1.22 2.52
C ILE A 151 -18.69 -1.66 2.97
N LEU A 152 -18.45 -2.96 2.95
CA LEU A 152 -17.14 -3.55 3.18
C LEU A 152 -16.56 -4.05 1.85
N ILE A 153 -15.39 -3.56 1.48
CA ILE A 153 -14.67 -3.95 0.27
C ILE A 153 -13.38 -4.66 0.68
N VAL A 154 -13.14 -5.82 0.12
CA VAL A 154 -11.91 -6.62 0.32
C VAL A 154 -11.27 -6.93 -1.02
N ILE A 155 -9.94 -7.11 -1.06
CA ILE A 155 -9.14 -7.19 -2.28
C ILE A 155 -8.48 -8.56 -2.50
N ASN A 156 -8.79 -9.54 -1.67
CA ASN A 156 -8.30 -10.91 -1.81
C ASN A 156 -9.30 -11.92 -1.26
N GLN A 157 -9.19 -13.16 -1.73
CA GLN A 157 -10.13 -14.23 -1.43
C GLN A 157 -10.12 -14.66 0.05
N GLU A 158 -8.95 -14.65 0.72
CA GLU A 158 -8.86 -15.02 2.14
C GLU A 158 -9.65 -14.04 3.01
N ASP A 159 -9.48 -12.74 2.76
CA ASP A 159 -10.20 -11.70 3.48
C ASP A 159 -11.71 -11.73 3.16
N TYR A 160 -12.09 -12.06 1.91
CA TYR A 160 -13.50 -12.20 1.52
C TYR A 160 -14.18 -13.34 2.29
N GLN A 161 -13.54 -14.50 2.36
CA GLN A 161 -14.08 -15.64 3.13
C GLN A 161 -14.23 -15.30 4.62
N ALA A 162 -13.26 -14.58 5.19
CA ALA A 162 -13.37 -14.13 6.56
C ALA A 162 -14.49 -13.10 6.75
N ALA A 163 -14.61 -12.13 5.83
CA ALA A 163 -15.60 -11.06 5.88
C ALA A 163 -17.05 -11.57 5.74
N GLN A 164 -17.27 -12.70 5.05
CA GLN A 164 -18.59 -13.36 4.98
C GLN A 164 -19.13 -13.77 6.36
N THR A 165 -18.26 -13.93 7.35
CA THR A 165 -18.65 -14.26 8.73
C THR A 165 -19.02 -13.01 9.55
N PHE A 166 -18.85 -11.81 9.00
CA PHE A 166 -19.12 -10.56 9.71
C PHE A 166 -20.58 -10.14 9.53
N ARG A 167 -21.11 -9.49 10.54
CA ARG A 167 -22.42 -8.87 10.47
C ARG A 167 -22.24 -7.37 10.19
N LEU A 168 -22.55 -6.95 8.98
CA LEU A 168 -22.60 -5.54 8.60
C LEU A 168 -23.86 -4.85 9.17
N LYS A 169 -24.03 -3.54 8.92
CA LYS A 169 -25.30 -2.84 9.15
C LYS A 169 -26.45 -3.52 8.43
N PRO A 170 -27.73 -3.30 8.84
CA PRO A 170 -28.88 -3.72 8.04
C PRO A 170 -28.73 -3.21 6.60
N ASN A 171 -28.91 -4.10 5.62
CA ASN A 171 -28.68 -3.85 4.18
C ASN A 171 -27.22 -3.52 3.80
N GLY A 172 -26.26 -3.78 4.68
CA GLY A 172 -24.85 -3.62 4.37
C GLY A 172 -24.37 -4.60 3.30
N LEU A 173 -23.42 -4.14 2.47
CA LEU A 173 -22.93 -4.87 1.31
C LEU A 173 -21.47 -5.28 1.52
N LEU A 174 -21.14 -6.50 1.09
CA LEU A 174 -19.78 -7.02 1.03
C LEU A 174 -19.36 -7.19 -0.42
N TYR A 175 -18.27 -6.55 -0.82
CA TYR A 175 -17.70 -6.70 -2.15
C TYR A 175 -16.31 -7.32 -2.09
N HIS A 176 -16.04 -8.22 -3.02
CA HIS A 176 -14.69 -8.66 -3.37
C HIS A 176 -14.32 -8.04 -4.72
N ILE A 177 -13.24 -7.28 -4.75
CA ILE A 177 -12.71 -6.68 -5.97
C ILE A 177 -11.30 -7.20 -6.21
N PRO A 178 -10.85 -7.34 -7.48
CA PRO A 178 -9.53 -7.91 -7.79
C PRO A 178 -8.37 -6.94 -7.54
N GLY A 179 -8.50 -6.04 -6.60
CA GLY A 179 -7.49 -5.06 -6.24
C GLY A 179 -7.96 -3.62 -6.38
N ILE A 180 -7.01 -2.70 -6.26
CA ILE A 180 -7.26 -1.24 -6.31
C ILE A 180 -7.04 -0.63 -7.69
N GLY A 181 -6.78 -1.48 -8.70
CA GLY A 181 -6.46 -1.04 -10.05
C GLY A 181 -4.97 -0.71 -10.26
N LEU A 182 -4.57 -0.70 -11.52
CA LEU A 182 -3.25 -0.32 -11.98
C LEU A 182 -3.40 0.63 -13.17
N ASP A 183 -2.60 1.70 -13.19
CA ASP A 183 -2.54 2.64 -14.30
C ASP A 183 -1.71 2.04 -15.44
N LEU A 184 -2.39 1.41 -16.39
CA LEU A 184 -1.74 0.77 -17.54
C LEU A 184 -1.19 1.79 -18.56
N ASP A 185 -1.53 3.07 -18.47
CA ASP A 185 -0.90 4.10 -19.30
C ASP A 185 0.49 4.47 -18.76
N THR A 186 0.66 4.38 -17.44
CA THR A 186 1.95 4.59 -16.77
C THR A 186 2.84 3.34 -16.84
N PHE A 187 2.27 2.15 -16.66
CA PHE A 187 3.01 0.88 -16.64
C PHE A 187 2.84 0.13 -17.96
N GLN A 188 3.65 0.52 -18.95
CA GLN A 188 3.71 -0.11 -20.28
C GLN A 188 5.11 -0.61 -20.57
N PRO A 189 5.27 -1.77 -21.25
CA PRO A 189 6.57 -2.27 -21.66
C PRO A 189 7.31 -1.26 -22.54
N PHE A 190 8.58 -1.07 -22.29
CA PHE A 190 9.45 -0.29 -23.19
C PHE A 190 9.86 -1.09 -24.42
N SER A 191 10.13 -0.41 -25.54
CA SER A 191 10.77 -1.02 -26.67
C SER A 191 12.21 -1.47 -26.32
N GLU A 192 12.76 -2.41 -27.07
CA GLU A 192 14.12 -2.91 -26.84
C GLU A 192 15.17 -1.78 -26.87
N GLN A 193 15.05 -0.84 -27.81
CA GLN A 193 15.92 0.33 -27.88
C GLN A 193 15.80 1.23 -26.62
N GLN A 194 14.60 1.45 -26.15
CA GLN A 194 14.37 2.22 -24.92
C GLN A 194 14.96 1.51 -23.70
N ARG A 195 14.76 0.19 -23.62
CA ARG A 195 15.32 -0.65 -22.55
C ARG A 195 16.86 -0.61 -22.56
N GLU A 196 17.51 -0.80 -23.72
CA GLU A 196 18.96 -0.72 -23.84
C GLU A 196 19.50 0.65 -23.39
N SER A 197 18.89 1.73 -23.88
CA SER A 197 19.27 3.10 -23.47
C SER A 197 19.11 3.35 -21.98
N LEU A 198 18.05 2.80 -21.36
CA LEU A 198 17.82 2.92 -19.90
C LEU A 198 18.87 2.12 -19.13
N ARG A 199 19.18 0.90 -19.54
CA ARG A 199 20.20 0.05 -18.90
C ARG A 199 21.58 0.71 -18.95
N GLU A 200 21.98 1.27 -20.10
CA GLU A 200 23.24 2.01 -20.24
C GLU A 200 23.32 3.19 -19.27
N LYS A 201 22.25 4.00 -19.17
CA LYS A 201 22.18 5.14 -18.24
C LYS A 201 22.25 4.71 -16.76
N GLN A 202 21.80 3.51 -16.45
CA GLN A 202 21.85 2.94 -15.10
C GLN A 202 23.14 2.14 -14.82
N GLY A 203 24.04 2.05 -15.80
CA GLY A 203 25.29 1.28 -15.67
C GLY A 203 25.07 -0.24 -15.61
N ILE A 204 23.96 -0.73 -16.17
CA ILE A 204 23.64 -2.15 -16.26
C ILE A 204 24.18 -2.68 -17.59
N GLY A 205 25.14 -3.61 -17.52
CA GLY A 205 25.77 -4.21 -18.70
C GLY A 205 24.80 -5.07 -19.53
N LYS A 206 25.16 -5.29 -20.82
CA LYS A 206 24.33 -6.16 -21.69
C LYS A 206 24.20 -7.58 -21.16
N ASP A 207 25.28 -8.12 -20.60
CA ASP A 207 25.31 -9.47 -20.02
C ASP A 207 24.86 -9.55 -18.58
N ASP A 208 24.55 -8.41 -17.96
CA ASP A 208 24.08 -8.40 -16.58
C ASP A 208 22.62 -8.85 -16.48
N PHE A 209 22.32 -9.72 -15.55
CA PHE A 209 20.96 -10.04 -15.10
C PHE A 209 20.58 -9.08 -13.98
N PHE A 210 19.65 -8.20 -14.23
CA PHE A 210 19.18 -7.21 -13.28
C PHE A 210 17.90 -7.67 -12.59
N LEU A 211 18.05 -8.08 -11.33
CA LEU A 211 16.96 -8.41 -10.42
C LEU A 211 16.58 -7.17 -9.61
N VAL A 212 15.30 -6.90 -9.42
CA VAL A 212 14.83 -5.74 -8.65
C VAL A 212 13.79 -6.12 -7.62
N SER A 213 13.82 -5.50 -6.44
CA SER A 213 12.70 -5.49 -5.51
C SER A 213 12.23 -4.06 -5.24
N ILE A 214 10.91 -3.89 -5.13
CA ILE A 214 10.27 -2.59 -4.92
C ILE A 214 9.43 -2.67 -3.65
N GLY A 215 9.70 -1.79 -2.70
CA GLY A 215 8.93 -1.70 -1.46
C GLY A 215 9.70 -1.14 -0.28
N GLU A 216 8.97 -0.77 0.75
CA GLU A 216 9.53 -0.25 2.00
C GLU A 216 10.52 -1.24 2.63
N LEU A 217 11.63 -0.73 3.17
CA LEU A 217 12.64 -1.54 3.84
C LEU A 217 12.20 -1.85 5.27
N ASN A 218 11.44 -2.93 5.42
CA ASN A 218 10.89 -3.40 6.69
C ASN A 218 10.89 -4.94 6.80
N GLU A 219 10.64 -5.46 8.00
CA GLU A 219 10.65 -6.90 8.27
C GLU A 219 9.61 -7.70 7.45
N ASN A 220 8.51 -7.06 7.05
CA ASN A 220 7.48 -7.72 6.25
C ASN A 220 7.89 -7.91 4.80
N LYS A 221 8.56 -6.91 4.20
CA LYS A 221 9.03 -6.98 2.81
C LYS A 221 10.20 -7.94 2.63
N ASN A 222 10.94 -8.25 3.70
CA ASN A 222 11.87 -9.38 3.81
C ASN A 222 12.97 -9.45 2.73
N GLN A 223 13.43 -8.29 2.23
CA GLN A 223 14.50 -8.24 1.22
C GLN A 223 15.79 -8.92 1.69
N LYS A 224 15.97 -9.06 3.02
CA LYS A 224 17.11 -9.78 3.62
C LYS A 224 17.27 -11.20 3.09
N ILE A 225 16.17 -11.93 2.85
CA ILE A 225 16.24 -13.32 2.34
C ILE A 225 16.90 -13.39 0.97
N VAL A 226 16.79 -12.32 0.14
CA VAL A 226 17.45 -12.25 -1.15
C VAL A 226 18.96 -12.08 -0.97
N LEU A 227 19.38 -11.24 -0.01
CA LEU A 227 20.81 -11.11 0.33
C LEU A 227 21.39 -12.44 0.82
N GLU A 228 20.67 -13.14 1.68
CA GLU A 228 21.08 -14.46 2.19
C GLU A 228 21.20 -15.50 1.05
N ALA A 229 20.25 -15.48 0.10
CA ALA A 229 20.32 -16.35 -1.06
C ALA A 229 21.53 -16.03 -1.96
N LEU A 230 21.82 -14.76 -2.20
CA LEU A 230 22.99 -14.34 -2.99
C LEU A 230 24.31 -14.70 -2.28
N ALA A 231 24.38 -14.50 -0.96
CA ALA A 231 25.54 -14.91 -0.17
C ALA A 231 25.75 -16.42 -0.23
N GLU A 232 24.69 -17.21 -0.15
CA GLU A 232 24.77 -18.69 -0.28
C GLU A 232 25.21 -19.12 -1.68
N MET A 233 24.72 -18.45 -2.73
CA MET A 233 25.19 -18.70 -4.10
C MET A 233 26.70 -18.42 -4.21
N LYS A 234 27.19 -17.32 -3.63
CA LYS A 234 28.62 -16.98 -3.60
C LYS A 234 29.42 -18.03 -2.86
N ARG A 235 28.94 -18.48 -1.67
CA ARG A 235 29.59 -19.54 -0.89
C ARG A 235 29.71 -20.86 -1.65
N ARG A 236 28.71 -21.19 -2.48
CA ARG A 236 28.71 -22.37 -3.37
C ARG A 236 29.53 -22.16 -4.64
N GLN A 237 30.37 -21.16 -4.71
CA GLN A 237 31.24 -20.81 -5.84
C GLN A 237 30.45 -20.55 -7.15
N LYS A 238 29.18 -20.13 -7.04
CA LYS A 238 28.42 -19.64 -8.18
C LYS A 238 28.89 -18.22 -8.49
N HIS A 239 29.24 -17.99 -9.73
CA HIS A 239 29.70 -16.68 -10.14
C HIS A 239 28.54 -15.67 -10.19
N LEU A 240 28.64 -14.60 -9.39
CA LEU A 240 27.67 -13.50 -9.38
C LEU A 240 28.13 -12.34 -10.29
N LYS A 241 29.14 -12.53 -11.14
CA LYS A 241 29.77 -11.46 -11.92
C LYS A 241 28.75 -10.62 -12.71
N HIS A 242 27.77 -11.27 -13.28
CA HIS A 242 26.74 -10.64 -14.11
C HIS A 242 25.38 -10.54 -13.41
N LEU A 243 25.31 -10.74 -12.08
CA LEU A 243 24.09 -10.56 -11.33
C LEU A 243 24.11 -9.21 -10.59
N ARG A 244 23.11 -8.39 -10.86
CA ARG A 244 22.86 -7.11 -10.18
C ARG A 244 21.53 -7.19 -9.47
N TYR A 245 21.48 -6.80 -8.21
CA TYR A 245 20.26 -6.71 -7.45
C TYR A 245 20.00 -5.27 -6.99
N GLY A 246 18.95 -4.67 -7.52
CA GLY A 246 18.49 -3.33 -7.17
C GLY A 246 17.39 -3.38 -6.10
N VAL A 247 17.53 -2.61 -5.04
CA VAL A 247 16.51 -2.49 -3.99
C VAL A 247 15.95 -1.07 -4.03
N CYS A 248 14.70 -0.94 -4.52
CA CYS A 248 13.99 0.32 -4.63
C CYS A 248 13.03 0.46 -3.45
N GLY A 249 13.34 1.39 -2.59
CA GLY A 249 12.56 1.69 -1.38
C GLY A 249 13.44 2.25 -0.29
N ASP A 250 12.80 2.74 0.75
CA ASP A 250 13.44 3.22 1.95
C ASP A 250 12.67 2.73 3.18
N GLY A 251 13.23 2.86 4.37
CA GLY A 251 12.61 2.42 5.60
C GLY A 251 13.61 2.20 6.73
N PHE A 252 13.10 1.82 7.89
CA PHE A 252 13.90 1.71 9.10
C PHE A 252 15.01 0.62 9.04
N LEU A 253 14.95 -0.30 8.07
CA LEU A 253 16.00 -1.30 7.87
C LEU A 253 17.12 -0.85 6.92
N ARG A 254 17.09 0.37 6.37
CA ARG A 254 18.08 0.83 5.38
C ARG A 254 19.53 0.67 5.84
N GLU A 255 19.85 1.18 7.02
CA GLU A 255 21.22 1.10 7.57
C GLU A 255 21.64 -0.35 7.84
N ARG A 256 20.73 -1.15 8.39
CA ARG A 256 20.99 -2.58 8.62
C ARG A 256 21.20 -3.36 7.33
N MET A 257 20.44 -3.03 6.28
CA MET A 257 20.64 -3.64 4.96
C MET A 257 22.00 -3.30 4.37
N ALA A 258 22.44 -2.05 4.48
CA ALA A 258 23.77 -1.66 4.04
C ALA A 258 24.86 -2.45 4.81
N GLY A 259 24.69 -2.64 6.13
CA GLY A 259 25.56 -3.48 6.95
C GLY A 259 25.61 -4.94 6.46
N TRP A 260 24.44 -5.56 6.26
CA TRP A 260 24.36 -6.95 5.77
C TRP A 260 24.99 -7.14 4.38
N ILE A 261 24.82 -6.16 3.47
CA ILE A 261 25.46 -6.18 2.15
C ILE A 261 26.99 -6.23 2.29
N GLY A 262 27.55 -5.41 3.17
CA GLY A 262 28.99 -5.41 3.45
C GLY A 262 29.48 -6.70 4.12
N GLU A 263 28.80 -7.15 5.18
CA GLU A 263 29.14 -8.38 5.91
C GLU A 263 29.09 -9.64 5.03
N MET A 264 28.14 -9.70 4.09
CA MET A 264 27.98 -10.80 3.15
C MET A 264 28.89 -10.65 1.90
N GLY A 265 29.64 -9.55 1.80
CA GLY A 265 30.53 -9.28 0.66
C GLY A 265 29.80 -9.10 -0.67
N LEU A 266 28.61 -8.48 -0.66
CA LEU A 266 27.72 -8.32 -1.82
C LEU A 266 27.75 -6.90 -2.39
N THR A 267 28.70 -6.04 -1.98
CA THR A 267 28.77 -4.62 -2.37
C THR A 267 28.84 -4.38 -3.89
N GLU A 268 29.43 -5.30 -4.63
CA GLU A 268 29.51 -5.21 -6.09
C GLU A 268 28.24 -5.67 -6.80
N ASN A 269 27.37 -6.43 -6.12
CA ASN A 269 26.19 -7.04 -6.70
C ASN A 269 24.88 -6.35 -6.31
N VAL A 270 24.86 -5.64 -5.17
CA VAL A 270 23.63 -5.09 -4.59
C VAL A 270 23.70 -3.58 -4.47
N ALA A 271 22.70 -2.89 -5.00
CA ALA A 271 22.53 -1.44 -4.90
C ALA A 271 21.24 -1.06 -4.17
N LEU A 272 21.33 -0.17 -3.17
CA LEU A 272 20.19 0.43 -2.48
C LEU A 272 19.85 1.77 -3.16
N TYR A 273 18.82 1.80 -3.99
CA TYR A 273 18.41 3.00 -4.75
C TYR A 273 17.68 4.02 -3.88
N GLY A 274 17.24 3.63 -2.66
CA GLY A 274 16.39 4.49 -1.84
C GLY A 274 14.99 4.62 -2.40
N TYR A 275 14.29 5.68 -2.00
CA TYR A 275 12.94 5.93 -2.48
C TYR A 275 12.95 6.34 -3.96
N CYS A 276 12.37 5.52 -4.81
CA CYS A 276 12.29 5.73 -6.26
C CYS A 276 10.92 6.30 -6.64
N THR A 277 10.91 7.39 -7.41
CA THR A 277 9.68 8.03 -7.91
C THR A 277 9.27 7.56 -9.30
N ASP A 278 10.21 7.01 -10.09
CA ASP A 278 9.99 6.56 -11.46
C ASP A 278 10.19 5.04 -11.56
N ILE A 279 9.23 4.33 -10.99
CA ILE A 279 9.23 2.85 -10.97
C ILE A 279 9.21 2.24 -12.37
N PRO A 280 8.45 2.78 -13.36
CA PRO A 280 8.48 2.26 -14.71
C PRO A 280 9.88 2.18 -15.33
N LYS A 281 10.73 3.22 -15.14
CA LYS A 281 12.11 3.19 -15.67
C LYS A 281 12.97 2.12 -15.00
N ILE A 282 12.79 1.91 -13.71
CA ILE A 282 13.53 0.85 -12.99
C ILE A 282 13.09 -0.53 -13.50
N LEU A 283 11.77 -0.77 -13.57
CA LEU A 283 11.23 -2.03 -14.12
C LEU A 283 11.63 -2.25 -15.57
N GLY A 284 11.64 -1.18 -16.39
CA GLY A 284 12.09 -1.26 -17.78
C GLY A 284 13.54 -1.73 -17.97
N CYS A 285 14.39 -1.58 -16.95
CA CYS A 285 15.75 -2.13 -16.96
C CYS A 285 15.82 -3.58 -16.47
N ALA A 286 14.81 -4.06 -15.74
CA ALA A 286 14.88 -5.32 -15.03
C ALA A 286 14.68 -6.55 -15.96
N ASP A 287 15.33 -7.65 -15.61
CA ASP A 287 15.12 -8.97 -16.21
C ASP A 287 14.12 -9.78 -15.39
N ALA A 288 14.04 -9.53 -14.08
CA ALA A 288 13.02 -10.04 -13.21
C ALA A 288 12.80 -9.12 -12.00
N SER A 289 11.63 -9.17 -11.42
CA SER A 289 11.36 -8.58 -10.11
C SER A 289 11.16 -9.66 -9.05
N ILE A 290 11.49 -9.33 -7.78
CA ILE A 290 11.35 -10.27 -6.67
C ILE A 290 10.56 -9.65 -5.53
N LEU A 291 9.51 -10.36 -5.08
CA LEU A 291 8.63 -10.00 -3.98
C LEU A 291 8.76 -11.02 -2.85
N PRO A 292 9.77 -10.89 -1.98
CA PRO A 292 10.01 -11.88 -0.93
C PRO A 292 9.17 -11.63 0.32
N SER A 293 8.15 -10.81 0.24
CA SER A 293 7.32 -10.37 1.36
C SER A 293 6.70 -11.54 2.12
N LYS A 294 6.73 -11.49 3.44
CA LYS A 294 6.07 -12.47 4.30
C LYS A 294 4.55 -12.38 4.17
N ARG A 295 4.03 -11.19 3.87
CA ARG A 295 2.60 -10.91 3.72
C ARG A 295 2.37 -9.79 2.71
N GLU A 296 1.40 -10.01 1.83
CA GLU A 296 0.84 -8.98 0.96
C GLU A 296 -0.68 -8.95 1.04
N GLY A 297 -1.29 -7.78 0.77
CA GLY A 297 -2.71 -7.68 0.50
C GLY A 297 -3.02 -8.11 -0.92
N LEU A 298 -2.24 -7.59 -1.89
CA LEU A 298 -2.31 -7.92 -3.31
C LEU A 298 -0.93 -7.96 -3.98
N GLY A 299 0.09 -7.28 -3.43
CA GLY A 299 1.43 -7.25 -4.06
C GLY A 299 1.52 -6.34 -5.28
N MET A 300 1.10 -5.07 -5.15
CA MET A 300 1.06 -4.10 -6.26
C MET A 300 2.36 -4.03 -7.08
N ALA A 301 3.51 -4.06 -6.43
CA ALA A 301 4.80 -4.07 -7.14
C ALA A 301 4.96 -5.26 -8.11
N GLY A 302 4.31 -6.38 -7.82
CA GLY A 302 4.25 -7.53 -8.73
C GLY A 302 3.37 -7.25 -9.94
N LEU A 303 2.20 -6.66 -9.74
CA LEU A 303 1.29 -6.29 -10.82
C LEU A 303 1.91 -5.22 -11.73
N GLU A 304 2.58 -4.22 -11.14
CA GLU A 304 3.36 -3.21 -11.88
C GLU A 304 4.43 -3.87 -12.74
N SER A 305 5.15 -4.84 -12.18
CA SER A 305 6.17 -5.61 -12.91
C SER A 305 5.58 -6.40 -14.07
N LEU A 306 4.48 -7.14 -13.84
CA LEU A 306 3.80 -7.92 -14.88
C LEU A 306 3.25 -7.02 -16.00
N ALA A 307 2.70 -5.86 -15.67
CA ALA A 307 2.23 -4.89 -16.66
C ALA A 307 3.37 -4.37 -17.55
N MET A 308 4.58 -4.24 -16.97
CA MET A 308 5.80 -3.87 -17.71
C MET A 308 6.42 -5.05 -18.51
N GLY A 309 5.79 -6.23 -18.47
CA GLY A 309 6.35 -7.44 -19.10
C GLY A 309 7.53 -8.06 -18.35
N VAL A 310 7.75 -7.67 -17.09
CA VAL A 310 8.84 -8.17 -16.24
C VAL A 310 8.36 -9.37 -15.43
N PRO A 311 8.97 -10.55 -15.56
CA PRO A 311 8.60 -11.73 -14.78
C PRO A 311 8.82 -11.51 -13.29
N VAL A 312 7.95 -12.13 -12.47
CA VAL A 312 7.91 -11.93 -11.01
C VAL A 312 8.25 -13.22 -10.29
N ILE A 313 9.22 -13.15 -9.38
CA ILE A 313 9.52 -14.20 -8.40
C ILE A 313 8.88 -13.75 -7.08
N ALA A 314 7.84 -14.44 -6.62
CA ALA A 314 7.12 -14.03 -5.43
C ALA A 314 7.13 -15.12 -4.35
N ALA A 315 7.19 -14.70 -3.09
CA ALA A 315 6.92 -15.59 -1.97
C ALA A 315 5.45 -16.02 -2.00
N ASP A 316 5.20 -17.31 -1.74
CA ASP A 316 3.86 -17.86 -1.74
C ASP A 316 3.07 -17.40 -0.50
N ASN A 317 2.31 -16.34 -0.66
CA ASN A 317 1.41 -15.79 0.36
C ASN A 317 0.05 -15.40 -0.25
N ARG A 318 -0.91 -15.01 0.59
CA ARG A 318 -2.29 -14.76 0.15
C ARG A 318 -2.41 -13.73 -0.98
N GLY A 319 -1.67 -12.63 -0.91
CA GLY A 319 -1.79 -11.54 -1.89
C GLY A 319 -0.98 -11.75 -3.17
N THR A 320 -0.06 -12.73 -3.21
CA THR A 320 0.70 -13.10 -4.40
C THR A 320 0.12 -14.30 -5.13
N ARG A 321 -0.93 -14.93 -4.58
CA ARG A 321 -1.69 -16.02 -5.22
C ARG A 321 -2.88 -15.54 -6.04
N GLU A 322 -3.33 -14.29 -5.82
CA GLU A 322 -4.42 -13.67 -6.57
C GLU A 322 -3.97 -13.33 -8.00
#